data_839334772ed355d545b5250f91886bbc
#
_entry.id   839334772ed355d545b5250f91886bbc
#
_cell.length_a   1.000
_cell.length_b   1.000
_cell.length_c   1.000
_cell.angle_alpha   90.00
_cell.angle_beta   90.00
_cell.angle_gamma   90.00
#
_symmetry.space_group_name_H-M   'P 1'
#
loop_
_entity.id
_entity.type
_entity.pdbx_description
1 polymer ?
#
loop_
_entity_poly.entity_id
_entity_poly.type
_entity_poly.pdbx_seq_one_letter_code
_entity_poly.pdbx_strand_id
1 'polypeptide(L)'
;MAIIKPFKGVRPPQDLVEQVASRPYDVLNSEEARAEAEGNEKSLYHIIKPEIDFPVGTDEHDECVYKKAAENFQLFQDKGWLVQDAKENYYIYAQTMNGKTQYGLVVGAYVPDYMNGIIKKHELTRRDKEEDRMKHVRVNNANIEPVFFAYPDNAKLDTIIRKYTAEKPVYDFIAPGDGFGHTFWIVDQDEDIASITAEFAKMPALYIADGHHRSAAAALVGDRKSV
;
A
#
# COMPACT_ATOMS: atom_id res chain seq x y z
N MET A 1 -20.19 -7.27 -8.51
CA MET A 1 -19.03 -8.09 -8.84
C MET A 1 -17.81 -7.20 -8.74
N ALA A 2 -16.76 -7.64 -8.08
CA ALA A 2 -15.59 -6.80 -7.80
C ALA A 2 -14.73 -6.56 -9.05
N ILE A 3 -14.32 -5.31 -9.27
CA ILE A 3 -13.49 -4.91 -10.40
C ILE A 3 -12.11 -4.54 -9.89
N ILE A 4 -11.09 -5.17 -10.46
CA ILE A 4 -9.69 -4.87 -10.20
C ILE A 4 -8.92 -4.61 -11.48
N LYS A 5 -7.78 -3.90 -11.37
CA LYS A 5 -6.87 -3.63 -12.49
C LYS A 5 -5.42 -3.82 -12.08
N PRO A 6 -4.56 -4.29 -13.00
CA PRO A 6 -3.12 -4.20 -12.82
C PRO A 6 -2.68 -2.73 -12.86
N PHE A 7 -1.52 -2.44 -12.31
CA PHE A 7 -0.99 -1.09 -12.24
C PHE A 7 0.54 -1.09 -12.25
N LYS A 8 1.12 0.06 -12.55
CA LYS A 8 2.57 0.28 -12.46
C LYS A 8 2.93 0.66 -11.04
N GLY A 9 3.37 -0.32 -10.25
CA GLY A 9 3.79 -0.09 -8.87
C GLY A 9 4.99 0.84 -8.80
N VAL A 10 4.97 1.77 -7.83
CA VAL A 10 6.14 2.56 -7.45
C VAL A 10 6.72 1.90 -6.21
N ARG A 11 7.94 1.40 -6.30
CA ARG A 11 8.54 0.56 -5.27
C ARG A 11 10.07 0.68 -5.25
N PRO A 12 10.73 0.33 -4.12
CA PRO A 12 12.19 0.42 -4.05
C PRO A 12 12.88 -0.63 -4.94
N PRO A 13 14.10 -0.35 -5.40
CA PRO A 13 15.03 -1.38 -5.89
C PRO A 13 15.28 -2.47 -4.85
N GLN A 14 15.63 -3.68 -5.27
CA GLN A 14 15.79 -4.84 -4.39
C GLN A 14 16.84 -4.61 -3.28
N ASP A 15 17.91 -3.94 -3.60
CA ASP A 15 19.02 -3.62 -2.69
C ASP A 15 18.71 -2.51 -1.68
N LEU A 16 17.59 -1.79 -1.86
CA LEU A 16 17.16 -0.70 -0.99
C LEU A 16 15.91 -1.02 -0.18
N VAL A 17 15.22 -2.13 -0.46
CA VAL A 17 13.89 -2.40 0.13
C VAL A 17 13.90 -2.38 1.66
N GLU A 18 14.91 -2.93 2.30
CA GLU A 18 15.03 -2.96 3.77
C GLU A 18 15.27 -1.57 4.37
N GLN A 19 15.90 -0.66 3.62
CA GLN A 19 16.12 0.72 4.04
C GLN A 19 14.87 1.59 3.84
N VAL A 20 14.05 1.27 2.83
CA VAL A 20 12.85 2.04 2.50
C VAL A 20 11.63 1.56 3.27
N ALA A 21 11.48 0.25 3.46
CA ALA A 21 10.31 -0.33 4.10
C ALA A 21 10.09 0.23 5.52
N SER A 22 8.83 0.52 5.84
CA SER A 22 8.42 1.01 7.16
C SER A 22 7.13 0.31 7.61
N ARG A 23 6.83 0.41 8.90
CA ARG A 23 5.52 0.03 9.43
C ARG A 23 4.44 1.04 8.97
N PRO A 24 3.15 0.68 9.00
CA PRO A 24 2.06 1.62 8.68
C PRO A 24 2.09 2.88 9.57
N TYR A 25 1.63 4.00 9.01
CA TYR A 25 1.68 5.33 9.66
C TYR A 25 0.95 5.39 11.01
N ASP A 26 -0.05 4.54 11.22
CA ASP A 26 -0.95 4.54 12.37
C ASP A 26 -0.55 3.60 13.51
N VAL A 27 0.54 2.84 13.33
CA VAL A 27 1.07 1.96 14.39
C VAL A 27 2.17 2.61 15.23
N LEU A 28 2.58 3.83 14.88
CA LEU A 28 3.65 4.61 15.55
C LEU A 28 3.23 6.05 15.75
N ASN A 29 3.60 6.63 16.89
CA ASN A 29 3.57 8.08 17.03
C ASN A 29 4.77 8.73 16.34
N SER A 30 4.77 10.07 16.26
CA SER A 30 5.82 10.82 15.54
C SER A 30 7.21 10.73 16.18
N GLU A 31 7.29 10.56 17.50
CA GLU A 31 8.58 10.38 18.19
C GLU A 31 9.18 9.00 17.91
N GLU A 32 8.36 7.96 17.94
CA GLU A 32 8.76 6.60 17.58
C GLU A 32 9.20 6.50 16.11
N ALA A 33 8.44 7.11 15.19
CA ALA A 33 8.78 7.15 13.78
C ALA A 33 10.10 7.89 13.53
N ARG A 34 10.34 9.00 14.25
CA ARG A 34 11.61 9.75 14.20
C ARG A 34 12.77 8.89 14.67
N ALA A 35 12.60 8.16 15.77
CA ALA A 35 13.64 7.27 16.29
C ALA A 35 13.95 6.11 15.34
N GLU A 36 12.94 5.53 14.70
CA GLU A 36 13.15 4.46 13.70
C GLU A 36 13.78 4.96 12.40
N ALA A 37 13.51 6.20 12.00
CA ALA A 37 14.12 6.82 10.82
C ALA A 37 15.50 7.43 11.09
N GLU A 38 15.97 7.48 12.35
CA GLU A 38 17.22 8.12 12.70
C GLU A 38 18.40 7.56 11.90
N GLY A 39 19.13 8.44 11.20
CA GLY A 39 20.26 8.06 10.34
C GLY A 39 19.90 7.35 9.03
N ASN A 40 18.61 7.18 8.74
CA ASN A 40 18.14 6.57 7.49
C ASN A 40 17.29 7.54 6.65
N GLU A 41 17.95 8.32 5.80
CA GLU A 41 17.30 9.27 4.89
C GLU A 41 16.37 8.61 3.83
N LYS A 42 16.40 7.28 3.69
CA LYS A 42 15.58 6.50 2.74
C LYS A 42 14.34 5.90 3.40
N SER A 43 14.16 6.06 4.72
CA SER A 43 12.98 5.54 5.40
C SER A 43 11.70 6.13 4.81
N LEU A 44 10.71 5.27 4.50
CA LEU A 44 9.41 5.71 3.99
C LEU A 44 8.68 6.63 4.98
N TYR A 45 9.06 6.62 6.26
CA TYR A 45 8.50 7.55 7.26
C TYR A 45 8.65 9.02 6.86
N HIS A 46 9.71 9.41 6.15
CA HIS A 46 9.86 10.77 5.62
C HIS A 46 8.73 11.17 4.65
N ILE A 47 8.00 10.20 4.11
CA ILE A 47 6.86 10.45 3.21
C ILE A 47 5.53 10.26 3.94
N ILE A 48 5.38 9.21 4.75
CA ILE A 48 4.09 8.87 5.39
C ILE A 48 3.88 9.55 6.73
N LYS A 49 4.97 10.01 7.39
CA LYS A 49 5.01 10.79 8.63
C LYS A 49 6.00 11.95 8.53
N PRO A 50 5.79 12.85 7.55
CA PRO A 50 6.79 13.88 7.19
C PRO A 50 7.03 14.91 8.28
N GLU A 51 6.21 14.98 9.34
CA GLU A 51 6.45 15.78 10.54
C GLU A 51 7.75 15.42 11.27
N ILE A 52 8.31 14.22 11.02
CA ILE A 52 9.62 13.84 11.58
C ILE A 52 10.78 14.69 11.04
N ASP A 53 10.61 15.35 9.91
CA ASP A 53 11.61 16.25 9.30
C ASP A 53 11.56 17.66 9.87
N PHE A 54 10.64 17.95 10.80
CA PHE A 54 10.46 19.25 11.45
C PHE A 54 10.84 19.19 12.95
N PRO A 55 10.96 20.33 13.63
CA PRO A 55 11.16 20.35 15.08
C PRO A 55 10.06 19.57 15.83
N VAL A 56 10.44 18.96 16.96
CA VAL A 56 9.50 18.27 17.83
C VAL A 56 8.38 19.24 18.25
N GLY A 57 7.14 18.77 18.17
CA GLY A 57 5.93 19.55 18.47
C GLY A 57 5.31 20.26 17.26
N THR A 58 5.87 20.09 16.05
CA THR A 58 5.19 20.51 14.82
C THR A 58 3.90 19.73 14.66
N ASP A 59 2.79 20.41 14.36
CA ASP A 59 1.50 19.77 14.12
C ASP A 59 1.56 18.93 12.83
N GLU A 60 1.26 17.65 12.94
CA GLU A 60 1.26 16.70 11.80
C GLU A 60 0.25 17.09 10.71
N HIS A 61 -0.70 17.99 11.02
CA HIS A 61 -1.72 18.47 10.08
C HIS A 61 -1.42 19.84 9.44
N ASP A 62 -0.26 20.43 9.74
CA ASP A 62 0.16 21.68 9.11
C ASP A 62 0.40 21.51 7.59
N GLU A 63 0.10 22.57 6.83
CA GLU A 63 0.29 22.61 5.38
C GLU A 63 1.74 22.32 4.96
N CYS A 64 2.72 22.80 5.74
CA CYS A 64 4.13 22.56 5.45
C CYS A 64 4.50 21.08 5.56
N VAL A 65 3.84 20.31 6.43
CA VAL A 65 4.05 18.87 6.61
C VAL A 65 3.56 18.10 5.37
N TYR A 66 2.38 18.40 4.87
CA TYR A 66 1.88 17.77 3.63
C TYR A 66 2.73 18.13 2.41
N LYS A 67 3.17 19.40 2.33
CA LYS A 67 4.08 19.83 1.26
C LYS A 67 5.40 19.05 1.34
N LYS A 68 5.93 18.83 2.53
CA LYS A 68 7.13 18.02 2.76
C LYS A 68 6.96 16.58 2.30
N ALA A 69 5.79 15.96 2.55
CA ALA A 69 5.48 14.62 2.02
C ALA A 69 5.64 14.55 0.51
N ALA A 70 5.07 15.52 -0.22
CA ALA A 70 5.15 15.57 -1.67
C ALA A 70 6.59 15.82 -2.17
N GLU A 71 7.34 16.72 -1.51
CA GLU A 71 8.74 16.98 -1.81
C GLU A 71 9.58 15.71 -1.60
N ASN A 72 9.39 15.01 -0.49
CA ASN A 72 10.11 13.78 -0.20
C ASN A 72 9.74 12.66 -1.18
N PHE A 73 8.46 12.51 -1.54
CA PHE A 73 8.04 11.51 -2.51
C PHE A 73 8.66 11.75 -3.90
N GLN A 74 8.77 13.01 -4.31
CA GLN A 74 9.48 13.35 -5.55
C GLN A 74 10.98 13.10 -5.42
N LEU A 75 11.60 13.51 -4.31
CA LEU A 75 13.02 13.27 -4.04
C LEU A 75 13.39 11.79 -4.10
N PHE A 76 12.56 10.92 -3.50
CA PHE A 76 12.79 9.48 -3.52
C PHE A 76 12.79 8.91 -4.94
N GLN A 77 11.93 9.42 -5.82
CA GLN A 77 11.91 9.05 -7.23
C GLN A 77 13.13 9.60 -7.98
N ASP A 78 13.50 10.86 -7.76
CA ASP A 78 14.66 11.49 -8.39
C ASP A 78 15.98 10.81 -8.00
N LYS A 79 16.07 10.31 -6.77
CA LYS A 79 17.22 9.54 -6.25
C LYS A 79 17.20 8.06 -6.68
N GLY A 80 16.12 7.59 -7.29
CA GLY A 80 15.96 6.17 -7.61
C GLY A 80 15.74 5.27 -6.39
N TRP A 81 15.36 5.83 -5.23
CA TRP A 81 15.00 5.05 -4.04
C TRP A 81 13.60 4.44 -4.18
N LEU A 82 12.76 5.06 -5.00
CA LEU A 82 11.49 4.54 -5.49
C LEU A 82 11.49 4.61 -7.01
N VAL A 83 11.13 3.51 -7.66
CA VAL A 83 11.10 3.39 -9.12
C VAL A 83 9.74 2.85 -9.55
N GLN A 84 9.15 3.48 -10.57
CA GLN A 84 7.91 2.99 -11.16
C GLN A 84 8.19 1.85 -12.14
N ASP A 85 7.43 0.75 -12.01
CA ASP A 85 7.50 -0.37 -12.94
C ASP A 85 7.11 0.07 -14.37
N ALA A 86 7.79 -0.46 -15.36
CA ALA A 86 7.56 -0.12 -16.77
C ALA A 86 6.22 -0.67 -17.29
N LYS A 87 5.77 -1.82 -16.76
CA LYS A 87 4.56 -2.54 -17.15
C LYS A 87 3.53 -2.52 -16.02
N GLU A 88 2.26 -2.55 -16.38
CA GLU A 88 1.18 -2.79 -15.42
C GLU A 88 1.17 -4.25 -14.98
N ASN A 89 1.26 -4.50 -13.69
CA ASN A 89 1.35 -5.82 -13.09
C ASN A 89 0.33 -5.96 -11.96
N TYR A 90 0.07 -7.21 -11.56
CA TYR A 90 -0.34 -7.52 -10.19
C TYR A 90 0.91 -7.93 -9.40
N TYR A 91 0.76 -7.98 -8.08
CA TYR A 91 1.85 -8.41 -7.22
C TYR A 91 1.31 -9.39 -6.19
N ILE A 92 2.18 -10.28 -5.72
CA ILE A 92 1.91 -11.14 -4.57
C ILE A 92 2.78 -10.65 -3.43
N TYR A 93 2.17 -10.40 -2.30
CA TYR A 93 2.83 -10.04 -1.06
C TYR A 93 2.53 -11.08 0.01
N ALA A 94 3.57 -11.56 0.67
CA ALA A 94 3.44 -12.47 1.79
C ALA A 94 4.02 -11.82 3.05
N GLN A 95 3.25 -11.88 4.13
CA GLN A 95 3.70 -11.50 5.46
C GLN A 95 3.78 -12.72 6.36
N THR A 96 4.91 -12.90 7.01
CA THR A 96 5.12 -13.98 7.97
C THR A 96 5.21 -13.40 9.37
N MET A 97 4.29 -13.80 10.24
CA MET A 97 4.20 -13.40 11.63
C MET A 97 4.00 -14.63 12.52
N ASN A 98 4.82 -14.80 13.55
CA ASN A 98 4.73 -15.92 14.49
C ASN A 98 4.72 -17.31 13.78
N GLY A 99 5.54 -17.47 12.74
CA GLY A 99 5.64 -18.71 11.95
C GLY A 99 4.47 -19.00 11.03
N LYS A 100 3.53 -18.06 10.89
CA LYS A 100 2.39 -18.16 9.94
C LYS A 100 2.58 -17.17 8.81
N THR A 101 2.48 -17.65 7.58
CA THR A 101 2.56 -16.81 6.37
C THR A 101 1.17 -16.63 5.78
N GLN A 102 0.81 -15.37 5.53
CA GLN A 102 -0.39 -14.98 4.81
C GLN A 102 0.00 -14.37 3.46
N TYR A 103 -0.67 -14.82 2.40
CA TYR A 103 -0.46 -14.34 1.05
C TYR A 103 -1.60 -13.42 0.63
N GLY A 104 -1.27 -12.32 -0.03
CA GLY A 104 -2.22 -11.37 -0.60
C GLY A 104 -1.87 -11.00 -2.03
N LEU A 105 -2.89 -10.68 -2.83
CA LEU A 105 -2.73 -10.08 -4.14
C LEU A 105 -2.81 -8.55 -4.01
N VAL A 106 -1.79 -7.85 -4.51
CA VAL A 106 -1.79 -6.38 -4.55
C VAL A 106 -2.32 -5.93 -5.90
N VAL A 107 -3.44 -5.22 -5.88
CA VAL A 107 -4.23 -4.88 -7.06
C VAL A 107 -4.78 -3.44 -6.96
N GLY A 108 -5.10 -2.82 -8.09
CA GLY A 108 -5.90 -1.61 -8.11
C GLY A 108 -7.39 -1.96 -7.98
N ALA A 109 -8.04 -1.55 -6.89
CA ALA A 109 -9.48 -1.76 -6.69
C ALA A 109 -10.28 -0.60 -7.29
N TYR A 110 -11.44 -0.90 -7.87
CA TYR A 110 -12.30 0.08 -8.53
C TYR A 110 -13.06 0.95 -7.53
N VAL A 111 -12.87 2.26 -7.59
CA VAL A 111 -13.46 3.22 -6.66
C VAL A 111 -14.99 3.11 -6.56
N PRO A 112 -15.77 2.99 -7.65
CA PRO A 112 -17.21 2.81 -7.55
C PRO A 112 -17.65 1.56 -6.78
N ASP A 113 -16.84 0.51 -6.68
CA ASP A 113 -17.16 -0.67 -5.88
C ASP A 113 -17.19 -0.35 -4.38
N TYR A 114 -16.37 0.60 -3.92
CA TYR A 114 -16.46 1.14 -2.57
C TYR A 114 -17.74 1.97 -2.38
N MET A 115 -18.06 2.86 -3.31
CA MET A 115 -19.24 3.73 -3.24
C MET A 115 -20.54 2.93 -3.30
N ASN A 116 -20.60 1.89 -4.12
CA ASN A 116 -21.76 1.04 -4.32
C ASN A 116 -21.88 -0.12 -3.31
N GLY A 117 -20.96 -0.22 -2.35
CA GLY A 117 -21.00 -1.24 -1.29
C GLY A 117 -20.68 -2.66 -1.77
N ILE A 118 -19.97 -2.83 -2.89
CA ILE A 118 -19.33 -4.09 -3.28
C ILE A 118 -18.14 -4.35 -2.36
N ILE A 119 -17.36 -3.31 -2.03
CA ILE A 119 -16.38 -3.33 -0.97
C ILE A 119 -17.11 -3.07 0.35
N LYS A 120 -17.19 -4.10 1.20
CA LYS A 120 -17.94 -4.09 2.46
C LYS A 120 -17.12 -3.48 3.58
N LYS A 121 -17.77 -2.62 4.37
CA LYS A 121 -17.23 -1.95 5.55
C LYS A 121 -17.85 -2.56 6.80
N HIS A 122 -17.10 -2.62 7.89
CA HIS A 122 -17.61 -3.01 9.21
C HIS A 122 -17.34 -1.96 10.30
N GLU A 123 -16.66 -0.87 9.93
CA GLU A 123 -16.43 0.28 10.79
C GLU A 123 -16.93 1.57 10.15
N LEU A 124 -17.33 2.53 11.01
CA LEU A 124 -17.54 3.92 10.62
C LEU A 124 -16.22 4.66 10.69
N THR A 125 -15.90 5.37 9.63
CA THR A 125 -14.69 6.17 9.56
C THR A 125 -14.89 7.53 10.25
N ARG A 126 -13.85 8.03 10.89
CA ARG A 126 -13.84 9.35 11.50
C ARG A 126 -13.48 10.38 10.42
N ARG A 127 -14.25 11.46 10.37
CA ARG A 127 -14.11 12.50 9.33
C ARG A 127 -12.74 13.19 9.37
N ASP A 128 -12.21 13.48 10.55
CA ASP A 128 -10.89 14.08 10.74
C ASP A 128 -9.77 13.22 10.10
N LYS A 129 -9.83 11.91 10.33
CA LYS A 129 -8.87 10.94 9.76
C LYS A 129 -9.04 10.76 8.24
N GLU A 130 -10.29 10.81 7.74
CA GLU A 130 -10.54 10.78 6.29
C GLU A 130 -9.96 12.02 5.61
N GLU A 131 -10.24 13.22 6.13
CA GLU A 131 -9.77 14.48 5.58
C GLU A 131 -8.24 14.55 5.55
N ASP A 132 -7.57 14.09 6.61
CA ASP A 132 -6.12 13.98 6.69
C ASP A 132 -5.56 13.04 5.60
N ARG A 133 -6.06 11.82 5.51
CA ARG A 133 -5.59 10.86 4.49
C ARG A 133 -5.94 11.28 3.06
N MET A 134 -7.10 11.92 2.85
CA MET A 134 -7.45 12.50 1.54
C MET A 134 -6.47 13.59 1.12
N LYS A 135 -6.04 14.43 2.06
CA LYS A 135 -5.04 15.47 1.80
C LYS A 135 -3.70 14.85 1.42
N HIS A 136 -3.26 13.84 2.18
CA HIS A 136 -2.04 13.10 1.89
C HIS A 136 -2.07 12.44 0.49
N VAL A 137 -3.16 11.76 0.13
CA VAL A 137 -3.33 11.16 -1.21
C VAL A 137 -3.31 12.23 -2.31
N ARG A 138 -3.93 13.39 -2.08
CA ARG A 138 -3.97 14.48 -3.08
C ARG A 138 -2.62 15.10 -3.33
N VAL A 139 -1.87 15.43 -2.27
CA VAL A 139 -0.58 16.13 -2.42
C VAL A 139 0.46 15.22 -3.07
N ASN A 140 0.46 13.94 -2.74
CA ASN A 140 1.37 12.96 -3.33
C ASN A 140 0.88 12.44 -4.69
N ASN A 141 -0.40 12.62 -5.03
CA ASN A 141 -1.06 12.02 -6.18
C ASN A 141 -0.87 10.48 -6.25
N ALA A 142 -0.80 9.85 -5.10
CA ALA A 142 -0.51 8.42 -4.94
C ALA A 142 -1.21 7.82 -3.71
N ASN A 143 -1.55 6.54 -3.79
CA ASN A 143 -1.91 5.71 -2.64
C ASN A 143 -0.64 5.01 -2.15
N ILE A 144 0.01 5.54 -1.12
CA ILE A 144 1.34 5.11 -0.70
C ILE A 144 1.26 3.85 0.15
N GLU A 145 0.25 3.72 1.01
CA GLU A 145 0.08 2.57 1.90
C GLU A 145 -1.10 1.72 1.43
N PRO A 146 -0.85 0.48 0.93
CA PRO A 146 -1.92 -0.44 0.56
C PRO A 146 -2.86 -0.75 1.74
N VAL A 147 -4.12 -1.03 1.41
CA VAL A 147 -5.13 -1.47 2.37
C VAL A 147 -5.33 -2.98 2.26
N PHE A 148 -5.89 -3.59 3.30
CA PHE A 148 -6.11 -5.02 3.32
C PHE A 148 -7.59 -5.36 3.16
N PHE A 149 -7.91 -6.08 2.08
CA PHE A 149 -9.23 -6.63 1.81
C PHE A 149 -9.19 -8.15 1.86
N ALA A 150 -10.18 -8.74 2.52
CA ALA A 150 -10.44 -10.17 2.41
C ALA A 150 -11.39 -10.45 1.24
N TYR A 151 -11.22 -11.61 0.61
CA TYR A 151 -12.09 -12.12 -0.43
C TYR A 151 -12.39 -13.61 -0.20
N PRO A 152 -13.48 -14.16 -0.77
CA PRO A 152 -13.81 -15.58 -0.63
C PRO A 152 -12.74 -16.49 -1.23
N ASP A 153 -12.54 -17.67 -0.62
CA ASP A 153 -11.59 -18.66 -1.13
C ASP A 153 -11.81 -18.94 -2.61
N ASN A 154 -10.70 -19.04 -3.36
CA ASN A 154 -10.71 -19.28 -4.80
C ASN A 154 -9.52 -20.16 -5.21
N ALA A 155 -9.81 -21.43 -5.50
CA ALA A 155 -8.79 -22.43 -5.83
C ALA A 155 -7.94 -22.07 -7.07
N LYS A 156 -8.50 -21.28 -8.01
CA LYS A 156 -7.75 -20.85 -9.20
C LYS A 156 -6.75 -19.73 -8.85
N LEU A 157 -7.14 -18.79 -8.00
CA LEU A 157 -6.20 -17.78 -7.47
C LEU A 157 -5.11 -18.45 -6.64
N ASP A 158 -5.45 -19.41 -5.79
CA ASP A 158 -4.46 -20.17 -5.01
C ASP A 158 -3.46 -20.91 -5.90
N THR A 159 -3.91 -21.43 -7.04
CA THR A 159 -3.02 -22.09 -8.01
C THR A 159 -2.04 -21.09 -8.63
N ILE A 160 -2.52 -19.90 -8.99
CA ILE A 160 -1.66 -18.84 -9.53
C ILE A 160 -0.67 -18.35 -8.47
N ILE A 161 -1.13 -18.12 -7.24
CA ILE A 161 -0.26 -17.70 -6.13
C ILE A 161 0.84 -18.74 -5.90
N ARG A 162 0.50 -20.04 -5.83
CA ARG A 162 1.50 -21.11 -5.67
C ARG A 162 2.51 -21.18 -6.81
N LYS A 163 2.08 -20.91 -8.05
CA LYS A 163 2.99 -20.85 -9.20
C LYS A 163 4.10 -19.82 -8.99
N TYR A 164 3.74 -18.58 -8.60
CA TYR A 164 4.73 -17.52 -8.39
C TYR A 164 5.53 -17.68 -7.10
N THR A 165 4.92 -18.17 -6.03
CA THR A 165 5.62 -18.38 -4.75
C THR A 165 6.57 -19.57 -4.75
N ALA A 166 6.55 -20.43 -5.76
CA ALA A 166 7.58 -21.43 -6.02
C ALA A 166 8.85 -20.86 -6.67
N GLU A 167 8.77 -19.63 -7.21
CA GLU A 167 9.87 -18.96 -7.86
C GLU A 167 10.62 -18.03 -6.87
N LYS A 168 11.81 -17.61 -7.26
CA LYS A 168 12.59 -16.66 -6.45
C LYS A 168 11.85 -15.32 -6.31
N PRO A 169 11.62 -14.83 -5.08
CA PRO A 169 10.98 -13.55 -4.87
C PRO A 169 11.86 -12.36 -5.30
N VAL A 170 11.21 -11.23 -5.57
CA VAL A 170 11.89 -9.94 -5.80
C VAL A 170 12.40 -9.36 -4.48
N TYR A 171 11.60 -9.49 -3.41
CA TYR A 171 12.01 -9.14 -2.05
C TYR A 171 11.80 -10.34 -1.12
N ASP A 172 12.72 -10.52 -0.18
CA ASP A 172 12.63 -11.49 0.91
C ASP A 172 13.51 -11.01 2.06
N PHE A 173 12.87 -10.46 3.09
CA PHE A 173 13.59 -9.90 4.25
C PHE A 173 12.75 -9.98 5.52
N ILE A 174 13.43 -9.82 6.65
CA ILE A 174 12.80 -9.71 7.98
C ILE A 174 12.96 -8.27 8.45
N ALA A 175 11.83 -7.59 8.73
CA ALA A 175 11.85 -6.23 9.23
C ALA A 175 12.47 -6.17 10.64
N PRO A 176 13.47 -5.31 10.87
CA PRO A 176 14.19 -5.27 12.16
C PRO A 176 13.33 -4.74 13.31
N GLY A 177 12.31 -3.93 13.01
CA GLY A 177 11.48 -3.29 14.03
C GLY A 177 10.49 -4.22 14.73
N ASP A 178 9.92 -5.19 14.02
CA ASP A 178 8.88 -6.10 14.53
C ASP A 178 9.18 -7.58 14.31
N GLY A 179 10.22 -7.89 13.57
CA GLY A 179 10.63 -9.27 13.26
C GLY A 179 9.71 -9.97 12.26
N PHE A 180 8.85 -9.25 11.55
CA PHE A 180 7.99 -9.84 10.54
C PHE A 180 8.74 -10.09 9.24
N GLY A 181 8.44 -11.24 8.62
CA GLY A 181 8.96 -11.56 7.29
C GLY A 181 8.10 -10.94 6.19
N HIS A 182 8.77 -10.41 5.19
CA HIS A 182 8.14 -9.77 4.02
C HIS A 182 8.69 -10.39 2.76
N THR A 183 7.81 -10.99 1.94
CA THR A 183 8.21 -11.60 0.68
C THR A 183 7.33 -11.08 -0.45
N PHE A 184 7.89 -10.84 -1.64
CA PHE A 184 7.19 -10.14 -2.71
C PHE A 184 7.54 -10.67 -4.09
N TRP A 185 6.52 -10.89 -4.94
CA TRP A 185 6.65 -11.35 -6.31
C TRP A 185 5.86 -10.45 -7.26
N ILE A 186 6.31 -10.36 -8.50
CA ILE A 186 5.63 -9.64 -9.58
C ILE A 186 4.89 -10.66 -10.44
N VAL A 187 3.60 -10.43 -10.66
CA VAL A 187 2.77 -11.19 -11.60
C VAL A 187 2.72 -10.42 -12.92
N ASP A 188 3.59 -10.79 -13.85
CA ASP A 188 3.83 -10.07 -15.11
C ASP A 188 3.35 -10.82 -16.37
N GLN A 189 2.90 -12.07 -16.21
CA GLN A 189 2.39 -12.87 -17.33
C GLN A 189 0.96 -12.45 -17.68
N ASP A 190 0.71 -12.05 -18.93
CA ASP A 190 -0.58 -11.52 -19.37
C ASP A 190 -1.75 -12.50 -19.16
N GLU A 191 -1.49 -13.81 -19.31
CA GLU A 191 -2.50 -14.87 -19.07
C GLU A 191 -2.91 -14.95 -17.59
N ASP A 192 -1.95 -14.83 -16.66
CA ASP A 192 -2.22 -14.84 -15.22
C ASP A 192 -2.92 -13.55 -14.79
N ILE A 193 -2.50 -12.40 -15.31
CA ILE A 193 -3.17 -11.11 -15.10
C ILE A 193 -4.63 -11.19 -15.54
N ALA A 194 -4.90 -11.69 -16.75
CA ALA A 194 -6.25 -11.86 -17.26
C ALA A 194 -7.07 -12.85 -16.41
N SER A 195 -6.45 -13.95 -15.97
CA SER A 195 -7.09 -14.94 -15.11
C SER A 195 -7.46 -14.39 -13.74
N ILE A 196 -6.56 -13.67 -13.07
CA ILE A 196 -6.82 -13.01 -11.78
C ILE A 196 -7.98 -12.01 -11.93
N THR A 197 -7.93 -11.16 -12.95
CA THR A 197 -9.00 -10.19 -13.23
C THR A 197 -10.35 -10.87 -13.43
N ALA A 198 -10.40 -11.97 -14.19
CA ALA A 198 -11.62 -12.71 -14.46
C ALA A 198 -12.17 -13.42 -13.21
N GLU A 199 -11.32 -13.90 -12.30
CA GLU A 199 -11.77 -14.51 -11.05
C GLU A 199 -12.35 -13.47 -10.09
N PHE A 200 -11.73 -12.30 -9.95
CA PHE A 200 -12.30 -11.21 -9.14
C PHE A 200 -13.62 -10.70 -9.70
N ALA A 201 -13.78 -10.66 -11.01
CA ALA A 201 -15.05 -10.28 -11.66
C ALA A 201 -16.23 -11.23 -11.33
N LYS A 202 -15.97 -12.42 -10.78
CA LYS A 202 -17.01 -13.36 -10.29
C LYS A 202 -17.35 -13.14 -8.83
N MET A 203 -16.54 -12.42 -8.06
CA MET A 203 -16.72 -12.22 -6.64
C MET A 203 -17.85 -11.21 -6.39
N PRO A 204 -18.82 -11.53 -5.54
CA PRO A 204 -19.93 -10.63 -5.26
C PRO A 204 -19.53 -9.45 -4.37
N ALA A 205 -18.49 -9.60 -3.57
CA ALA A 205 -18.01 -8.59 -2.64
C ALA A 205 -16.56 -8.82 -2.24
N LEU A 206 -15.90 -7.72 -1.80
CA LEU A 206 -14.66 -7.70 -1.04
C LEU A 206 -14.97 -7.12 0.35
N TYR A 207 -14.14 -7.43 1.34
CA TYR A 207 -14.37 -7.04 2.73
C TYR A 207 -13.14 -6.33 3.27
N ILE A 208 -13.27 -5.09 3.75
CA ILE A 208 -12.16 -4.37 4.37
C ILE A 208 -11.79 -5.10 5.65
N ALA A 209 -10.58 -5.63 5.73
CA ALA A 209 -10.02 -6.24 6.94
C ALA A 209 -9.22 -5.21 7.75
N ASP A 210 -8.47 -4.32 7.05
CA ASP A 210 -7.73 -3.22 7.66
C ASP A 210 -7.65 -2.01 6.70
N GLY A 211 -7.49 -0.81 7.27
CA GLY A 211 -7.33 0.44 6.52
C GLY A 211 -8.64 1.09 6.08
N HIS A 212 -9.69 1.13 6.93
CA HIS A 212 -10.96 1.78 6.61
C HIS A 212 -10.81 3.25 6.23
N HIS A 213 -10.01 4.04 6.99
CA HIS A 213 -9.77 5.46 6.69
C HIS A 213 -9.00 5.63 5.38
N ARG A 214 -7.97 4.80 5.12
CA ARG A 214 -7.21 4.82 3.85
C ARG A 214 -8.10 4.44 2.67
N SER A 215 -8.96 3.43 2.82
CA SER A 215 -9.92 3.02 1.79
C SER A 215 -10.92 4.13 1.47
N ALA A 216 -11.47 4.78 2.51
CA ALA A 216 -12.38 5.91 2.36
C ALA A 216 -11.70 7.09 1.65
N ALA A 217 -10.51 7.46 2.09
CA ALA A 217 -9.74 8.56 1.48
C ALA A 217 -9.42 8.29 0.00
N ALA A 218 -8.95 7.10 -0.33
CA ALA A 218 -8.67 6.71 -1.71
C ALA A 218 -9.94 6.78 -2.59
N ALA A 219 -11.07 6.27 -2.10
CA ALA A 219 -12.33 6.30 -2.81
C ALA A 219 -12.85 7.73 -3.03
N LEU A 220 -12.85 8.56 -1.98
CA LEU A 220 -13.35 9.94 -2.05
C LEU A 220 -12.46 10.84 -2.94
N VAL A 221 -11.15 10.62 -2.95
CA VAL A 221 -10.24 11.35 -3.87
C VAL A 221 -10.42 10.86 -5.29
N GLY A 222 -10.54 9.54 -5.51
CA GLY A 222 -10.73 8.95 -6.83
C GLY A 222 -12.07 9.34 -7.47
N ASP A 223 -13.16 9.35 -6.70
CA ASP A 223 -14.48 9.76 -7.16
C ASP A 223 -14.49 11.21 -7.66
N ARG A 224 -13.84 12.14 -6.93
CA ARG A 224 -13.74 13.56 -7.32
C ARG A 224 -12.84 13.81 -8.53
N LYS A 225 -11.95 12.91 -8.89
CA LYS A 225 -11.12 13.00 -10.11
C LYS A 225 -11.81 12.44 -11.35
N SER A 226 -12.91 11.72 -11.15
CA SER A 226 -13.70 11.10 -12.21
C SER A 226 -14.84 12.00 -12.74
N VAL A 227 -14.96 13.22 -12.19
CA VAL A 227 -15.97 14.24 -12.56
C VAL A 227 -15.33 15.36 -13.35
#